data_683d9418a21ce81d4b5dc0b03dffaf1e
#
_entry.id   683d9418a21ce81d4b5dc0b03dffaf1e
#
_cell.length_a   1.000
_cell.length_b   1.000
_cell.length_c   1.000
_cell.angle_alpha   90.00
_cell.angle_beta   90.00
_cell.angle_gamma   90.00
#
_symmetry.space_group_name_H-M   'P 1'
#
loop_
_entity.id
_entity.type
_entity.pdbx_description
1 polymer ?
#
loop_
_entity_poly.entity_id
_entity_poly.type
_entity_poly.pdbx_seq_one_letter_code
_entity_poly.pdbx_strand_id
1 'polypeptide(L)'
;TDTLTAPYETFLAFAPGEEKIFTFYIFVGAPKWKNFGMASLIDRLDELHNPDLPPVTDARTLWDAGIDYIGSLRREYRGRGLFASARRADFGAPVFAPPAASFEIGWAGQGALNSQLYICEYLRTGERHFLDAALENLDAWAEKQAENGLFLAHYEWYPAPGEPAWRPAVSDTKILANFHIPGGTNKGGKGWYPELCNLGWGAASFARCYMLLRGAGIDRPDYLAFARRTCDFFCEHFDEENGFGKAYRFDGSSFDATGTIGAFALPALIEVYRATGEKKYLDGAVRGFDFYARRDLDAFSLTAGAIDCASVDKETVWPLFRAALDLFDETGDAAYRTRAEMCAYYF
;
A
#
# COMPACT_ATOMS: atom_id res chain seq x y z
N THR A 1 12.35 -6.03 -29.49
CA THR A 1 13.71 -5.79 -28.96
C THR A 1 14.04 -4.35 -29.17
N ASP A 2 13.61 -3.53 -28.22
CA ASP A 2 14.01 -2.14 -28.20
C ASP A 2 15.47 -2.09 -27.81
N THR A 3 16.29 -1.87 -28.81
CA THR A 3 17.66 -1.50 -28.59
C THR A 3 17.64 -0.19 -27.81
N LEU A 4 18.10 -0.20 -26.59
CA LEU A 4 18.47 1.01 -25.87
C LEU A 4 19.62 1.65 -26.68
N THR A 5 19.23 2.43 -27.67
CA THR A 5 20.18 3.21 -28.45
C THR A 5 20.41 4.53 -27.74
N ALA A 6 21.63 4.76 -27.44
CA ALA A 6 22.36 6.02 -27.30
C ALA A 6 21.84 7.24 -26.51
N PRO A 7 20.66 7.34 -25.85
CA PRO A 7 20.44 8.48 -24.98
C PRO A 7 21.24 8.42 -23.68
N TYR A 8 21.90 7.29 -23.40
CA TYR A 8 22.68 7.09 -22.18
C TYR A 8 24.20 7.22 -22.37
N GLU A 9 24.66 7.41 -23.62
CA GLU A 9 26.05 7.73 -23.88
C GLU A 9 26.23 9.24 -23.78
N THR A 10 26.56 9.72 -22.59
CA THR A 10 26.90 11.12 -22.38
C THR A 10 28.40 11.28 -22.57
N PHE A 11 28.80 11.79 -23.71
CA PHE A 11 30.21 12.15 -23.97
C PHE A 11 30.45 13.58 -23.53
N LEU A 12 31.51 13.79 -22.74
CA LEU A 12 32.04 15.10 -22.50
C LEU A 12 32.98 15.46 -23.66
N ALA A 13 32.54 16.35 -24.52
CA ALA A 13 33.40 16.88 -25.57
C ALA A 13 34.43 17.87 -24.97
N PHE A 14 35.69 17.75 -25.40
CA PHE A 14 36.74 18.69 -25.08
C PHE A 14 37.17 19.41 -26.36
N ALA A 15 37.23 20.71 -26.30
CA ALA A 15 37.89 21.51 -27.35
C ALA A 15 39.43 21.40 -27.17
N PRO A 16 40.20 21.56 -28.25
CA PRO A 16 41.65 21.59 -28.16
C PRO A 16 42.11 22.67 -27.18
N GLY A 17 42.84 22.28 -26.11
CA GLY A 17 43.33 23.18 -25.06
C GLY A 17 42.33 23.47 -23.94
N GLU A 18 41.13 22.88 -23.98
CA GLU A 18 40.13 22.99 -22.90
C GLU A 18 40.54 22.11 -21.72
N GLU A 19 40.46 22.66 -20.52
CA GLU A 19 40.64 21.94 -19.26
C GLU A 19 39.32 21.83 -18.51
N LYS A 20 38.96 20.63 -18.06
CA LYS A 20 37.77 20.39 -17.22
C LYS A 20 38.22 19.77 -15.89
N ILE A 21 37.78 20.40 -14.82
CA ILE A 21 38.09 19.92 -13.45
C ILE A 21 36.88 19.15 -12.95
N PHE A 22 37.14 17.92 -12.50
CA PHE A 22 36.13 17.08 -11.86
C PHE A 22 36.49 16.97 -10.38
N THR A 23 35.50 17.27 -9.53
CA THR A 23 35.65 17.05 -8.07
C THR A 23 34.76 15.89 -7.69
N PHE A 24 35.34 14.94 -6.96
CA PHE A 24 34.59 13.83 -6.37
C PHE A 24 35.03 13.64 -4.93
N TYR A 25 34.11 13.09 -4.14
CA TYR A 25 34.33 12.84 -2.73
C TYR A 25 34.41 11.33 -2.48
N ILE A 26 35.35 10.93 -1.61
CA ILE A 26 35.46 9.56 -1.13
C ILE A 26 35.13 9.56 0.35
N PHE A 27 34.11 8.81 0.73
CA PHE A 27 33.70 8.65 2.12
C PHE A 27 34.15 7.30 2.63
N VAL A 28 34.77 7.33 3.82
CA VAL A 28 35.15 6.15 4.57
C VAL A 28 34.63 6.30 5.99
N GLY A 29 33.82 5.37 6.44
CA GLY A 29 33.22 5.45 7.77
C GLY A 29 32.55 4.14 8.17
N ALA A 30 32.10 4.07 9.42
CA ALA A 30 31.25 2.98 9.91
C ALA A 30 29.79 3.22 9.54
N PRO A 31 29.02 2.16 9.26
CA PRO A 31 27.58 2.31 9.04
C PRO A 31 26.87 2.75 10.32
N LYS A 32 25.82 3.55 10.21
CA LYS A 32 24.98 4.00 11.34
C LYS A 32 24.35 2.81 12.05
N TRP A 33 23.88 1.82 11.26
CA TRP A 33 23.45 0.50 11.74
C TRP A 33 24.06 -0.57 10.84
N LYS A 34 24.17 -1.79 11.37
CA LYS A 34 24.64 -2.94 10.58
C LYS A 34 23.78 -3.06 9.29
N ASN A 35 24.40 -3.24 8.16
CA ASN A 35 23.83 -3.30 6.80
C ASN A 35 23.27 -1.97 6.24
N PHE A 36 23.31 -0.87 7.00
CA PHE A 36 22.82 0.46 6.59
C PHE A 36 23.97 1.43 6.27
N GLY A 37 24.91 0.99 5.45
CA GLY A 37 26.03 1.88 5.04
C GLY A 37 25.55 3.11 4.26
N MET A 38 24.47 2.99 3.51
CA MET A 38 23.86 4.10 2.77
C MET A 38 23.35 5.22 3.69
N ALA A 39 22.86 4.89 4.90
CA ALA A 39 22.35 5.91 5.82
C ALA A 39 23.41 6.97 6.14
N SER A 40 24.64 6.53 6.49
CA SER A 40 25.75 7.45 6.75
C SER A 40 26.19 8.26 5.52
N LEU A 41 26.05 7.67 4.33
CA LEU A 41 26.32 8.38 3.07
C LEU A 41 25.25 9.44 2.79
N ILE A 42 23.98 9.13 3.01
CA ILE A 42 22.86 10.08 2.84
C ILE A 42 23.03 11.27 3.78
N ASP A 43 23.28 11.02 5.07
CA ASP A 43 23.54 12.08 6.05
C ASP A 43 24.68 13.00 5.57
N ARG A 44 25.75 12.39 5.06
CA ARG A 44 26.90 13.16 4.59
C ARG A 44 26.65 13.95 3.31
N LEU A 45 25.87 13.41 2.40
CA LEU A 45 25.45 14.11 1.18
C LEU A 45 24.53 15.28 1.50
N ASP A 46 23.60 15.11 2.45
CA ASP A 46 22.73 16.18 2.93
C ASP A 46 23.53 17.31 3.57
N GLU A 47 24.49 16.99 4.46
CA GLU A 47 25.41 17.98 5.04
C GLU A 47 26.20 18.77 3.98
N LEU A 48 26.62 18.12 2.90
CA LEU A 48 27.43 18.76 1.86
C LEU A 48 26.62 19.61 0.90
N HIS A 49 25.44 19.15 0.54
CA HIS A 49 24.62 19.75 -0.50
C HIS A 49 23.48 20.58 0.08
N ASN A 50 22.94 20.18 1.24
CA ASN A 50 21.85 20.86 1.96
C ASN A 50 20.90 21.60 1.00
N PRO A 51 20.22 20.87 0.09
CA PRO A 51 19.43 21.50 -0.96
C PRO A 51 18.24 22.21 -0.33
N ASP A 52 18.11 23.50 -0.59
CA ASP A 52 16.87 24.22 -0.29
C ASP A 52 15.81 23.75 -1.31
N LEU A 53 14.89 22.92 -0.84
CA LEU A 53 13.80 22.37 -1.64
C LEU A 53 12.49 23.03 -1.19
N PRO A 54 12.15 24.22 -1.71
CA PRO A 54 10.90 24.85 -1.37
C PRO A 54 9.73 23.97 -1.86
N PRO A 55 8.61 23.92 -1.13
CA PRO A 55 7.45 23.17 -1.58
C PRO A 55 6.95 23.70 -2.91
N VAL A 56 6.65 22.82 -3.85
CA VAL A 56 6.14 23.20 -5.19
C VAL A 56 4.78 23.88 -5.10
N THR A 57 3.97 23.52 -4.09
CA THR A 57 2.66 24.10 -3.81
C THR A 57 2.32 23.96 -2.32
N ASP A 58 1.33 24.68 -1.88
CA ASP A 58 0.82 24.56 -0.50
C ASP A 58 -0.02 23.28 -0.31
N ALA A 59 -0.10 22.84 0.94
CA ALA A 59 -0.81 21.59 1.30
C ALA A 59 -2.30 21.63 0.97
N ARG A 60 -2.94 22.81 0.98
CA ARG A 60 -4.36 22.97 0.67
C ARG A 60 -4.60 22.75 -0.83
N THR A 61 -3.82 23.38 -1.67
CA THR A 61 -3.89 23.18 -3.13
C THR A 61 -3.67 21.73 -3.49
N LEU A 62 -2.69 21.07 -2.84
CA LEU A 62 -2.43 19.65 -3.06
C LEU A 62 -3.60 18.76 -2.62
N TRP A 63 -4.20 19.06 -1.47
CA TRP A 63 -5.37 18.34 -0.96
C TRP A 63 -6.56 18.48 -1.94
N ASP A 64 -6.91 19.71 -2.31
CA ASP A 64 -8.05 19.97 -3.19
C ASP A 64 -7.86 19.28 -4.56
N ALA A 65 -6.67 19.34 -5.15
CA ALA A 65 -6.35 18.61 -6.37
C ALA A 65 -6.45 17.09 -6.21
N GLY A 66 -6.07 16.55 -5.05
CA GLY A 66 -6.23 15.13 -4.70
C GLY A 66 -7.70 14.70 -4.62
N ILE A 67 -8.54 15.50 -3.98
CA ILE A 67 -9.99 15.25 -3.88
C ILE A 67 -10.65 15.31 -5.26
N ASP A 68 -10.29 16.29 -6.09
CA ASP A 68 -10.77 16.38 -7.47
C ASP A 68 -10.35 15.16 -8.31
N TYR A 69 -9.10 14.71 -8.13
CA TYR A 69 -8.63 13.49 -8.81
C TYR A 69 -9.43 12.26 -8.38
N ILE A 70 -9.66 12.06 -7.07
CA ILE A 70 -10.49 10.96 -6.56
C ILE A 70 -11.89 11.04 -7.14
N GLY A 71 -12.49 12.23 -7.21
CA GLY A 71 -13.79 12.46 -7.86
C GLY A 71 -13.82 12.01 -9.31
N SER A 72 -12.72 12.24 -10.01
CA SER A 72 -12.57 11.83 -11.40
C SER A 72 -12.48 10.30 -11.60
N LEU A 73 -12.16 9.54 -10.56
CA LEU A 73 -12.16 8.07 -10.57
C LEU A 73 -13.54 7.47 -10.35
N ARG A 74 -14.51 8.25 -9.86
CA ARG A 74 -15.82 7.73 -9.55
C ARG A 74 -16.56 7.30 -10.82
N ARG A 75 -17.11 6.10 -10.78
CA ARG A 75 -17.94 5.53 -11.83
C ARG A 75 -19.21 4.93 -11.22
N GLU A 76 -20.31 5.11 -11.91
CA GLU A 76 -21.57 4.50 -11.54
C GLU A 76 -21.83 3.24 -12.36
N TYR A 77 -22.20 2.16 -11.66
CA TYR A 77 -22.56 0.88 -12.26
C TYR A 77 -23.84 0.36 -11.62
N ARG A 78 -24.90 0.28 -12.39
CA ARG A 78 -26.23 -0.19 -11.95
C ARG A 78 -26.68 0.45 -10.63
N GLY A 79 -26.55 1.75 -10.53
CA GLY A 79 -26.95 2.52 -9.35
C GLY A 79 -25.97 2.43 -8.18
N ARG A 80 -24.74 1.95 -8.37
CA ARG A 80 -23.65 2.01 -7.37
C ARG A 80 -22.46 2.80 -7.90
N GLY A 81 -22.03 3.76 -7.13
CA GLY A 81 -20.83 4.55 -7.41
C GLY A 81 -19.60 3.97 -6.74
N LEU A 82 -18.56 3.72 -7.52
CA LEU A 82 -17.31 3.13 -7.06
C LEU A 82 -16.12 3.93 -7.56
N PHE A 83 -15.01 3.86 -6.83
CA PHE A 83 -13.75 4.44 -7.27
C PHE A 83 -12.98 3.43 -8.10
N ALA A 84 -12.79 3.73 -9.39
CA ALA A 84 -12.00 2.90 -10.30
C ALA A 84 -10.52 2.89 -9.90
N SER A 85 -9.82 1.80 -10.23
CA SER A 85 -8.42 1.59 -9.85
C SER A 85 -7.47 2.63 -10.43
N ALA A 86 -7.73 3.16 -11.62
CA ALA A 86 -6.87 4.17 -12.25
C ALA A 86 -7.57 4.93 -13.38
N ARG A 87 -7.01 6.07 -13.72
CA ARG A 87 -7.17 6.73 -15.02
C ARG A 87 -5.86 6.60 -15.78
N ARG A 88 -5.92 6.12 -17.01
CA ARG A 88 -4.75 6.15 -17.88
C ARG A 88 -4.42 7.61 -18.24
N ALA A 89 -3.19 8.01 -17.98
CA ALA A 89 -2.62 9.16 -18.67
C ALA A 89 -2.35 8.72 -20.11
N ASP A 90 -2.96 9.37 -21.06
CA ASP A 90 -2.60 9.18 -22.46
C ASP A 90 -1.35 10.04 -22.71
N PHE A 91 -0.20 9.41 -22.85
CA PHE A 91 1.06 10.10 -23.08
C PHE A 91 0.96 10.85 -24.41
N GLY A 92 0.83 12.17 -24.34
CA GLY A 92 0.68 13.07 -25.50
C GLY A 92 -0.69 13.72 -25.63
N ALA A 93 -1.69 13.34 -24.83
CA ALA A 93 -2.97 14.03 -24.73
C ALA A 93 -3.06 14.82 -23.41
N PRO A 94 -3.61 16.04 -23.44
CA PRO A 94 -3.78 16.85 -22.23
C PRO A 94 -4.91 16.35 -21.32
N VAL A 95 -5.55 15.24 -21.64
CA VAL A 95 -6.74 14.72 -20.95
C VAL A 95 -6.52 13.27 -20.57
N PHE A 96 -6.78 12.94 -19.31
CA PHE A 96 -6.80 11.56 -18.87
C PHE A 96 -7.92 10.78 -19.56
N ALA A 97 -7.61 9.55 -19.99
CA ALA A 97 -8.61 8.62 -20.50
C ALA A 97 -9.70 8.37 -19.43
N PRO A 98 -10.90 7.91 -19.81
CA PRO A 98 -11.92 7.52 -18.86
C PRO A 98 -11.37 6.50 -17.84
N PRO A 99 -11.85 6.51 -16.59
CA PRO A 99 -11.44 5.52 -15.60
C PRO A 99 -11.66 4.10 -16.11
N ALA A 100 -10.77 3.19 -15.71
CA ALA A 100 -10.91 1.78 -16.01
C ALA A 100 -12.22 1.22 -15.43
N ALA A 101 -12.71 0.14 -16.01
CA ALA A 101 -13.84 -0.62 -15.46
C ALA A 101 -13.34 -1.67 -14.45
N SER A 102 -12.29 -1.36 -13.71
CA SER A 102 -11.65 -2.20 -12.71
C SER A 102 -11.54 -1.45 -11.38
N PHE A 103 -11.67 -2.19 -10.30
CA PHE A 103 -11.78 -1.67 -8.94
C PHE A 103 -10.90 -2.48 -8.02
N GLU A 104 -10.04 -1.82 -7.27
CA GLU A 104 -9.10 -2.43 -6.35
C GLU A 104 -9.24 -1.77 -4.98
N ILE A 105 -9.27 -2.58 -3.92
CA ILE A 105 -9.53 -2.10 -2.56
C ILE A 105 -8.31 -1.43 -1.94
N GLY A 106 -7.13 -1.95 -2.22
CA GLY A 106 -5.88 -1.59 -1.53
C GLY A 106 -4.83 -1.03 -2.47
N TRP A 107 -3.73 -1.76 -2.63
CA TRP A 107 -2.44 -1.34 -3.15
C TRP A 107 -2.45 -0.32 -4.32
N ALA A 108 -2.89 -0.70 -5.50
CA ALA A 108 -2.83 0.20 -6.65
C ALA A 108 -4.10 1.06 -6.79
N GLY A 109 -5.28 0.47 -6.58
CA GLY A 109 -6.56 1.16 -6.77
C GLY A 109 -7.01 1.99 -5.57
N GLN A 110 -6.54 1.66 -4.38
CA GLN A 110 -6.78 2.38 -3.13
C GLN A 110 -8.26 2.72 -2.85
N GLY A 111 -9.19 1.88 -3.29
CA GLY A 111 -10.62 2.16 -3.21
C GLY A 111 -11.11 2.46 -1.79
N ALA A 112 -10.64 1.71 -0.79
CA ALA A 112 -10.99 1.97 0.61
C ALA A 112 -10.34 3.24 1.16
N LEU A 113 -9.08 3.56 0.78
CA LEU A 113 -8.43 4.80 1.16
C LEU A 113 -9.10 6.03 0.51
N ASN A 114 -9.52 5.92 -0.75
CA ASN A 114 -10.26 6.99 -1.42
C ASN A 114 -11.56 7.31 -0.66
N SER A 115 -12.26 6.30 -0.15
CA SER A 115 -13.42 6.49 0.71
C SER A 115 -13.07 7.18 2.03
N GLN A 116 -11.94 6.81 2.65
CA GLN A 116 -11.47 7.47 3.87
C GLN A 116 -11.20 8.96 3.62
N LEU A 117 -10.52 9.31 2.52
CA LEU A 117 -10.25 10.71 2.17
C LEU A 117 -11.53 11.49 1.89
N TYR A 118 -12.53 10.87 1.28
CA TYR A 118 -13.85 11.47 1.07
C TYR A 118 -14.62 11.66 2.38
N ILE A 119 -14.51 10.76 3.36
CA ILE A 119 -15.04 10.98 4.70
C ILE A 119 -14.34 12.18 5.37
N CYS A 120 -13.01 12.29 5.27
CA CYS A 120 -12.28 13.45 5.77
C CYS A 120 -12.75 14.75 5.11
N GLU A 121 -13.00 14.73 3.79
CA GLU A 121 -13.51 15.91 3.08
C GLU A 121 -14.92 16.28 3.52
N TYR A 122 -15.81 15.31 3.73
CA TYR A 122 -17.12 15.53 4.32
C TYR A 122 -17.00 16.17 5.71
N LEU A 123 -16.14 15.65 6.58
CA LEU A 123 -15.93 16.21 7.93
C LEU A 123 -15.41 17.64 7.90
N ARG A 124 -14.65 17.99 6.87
CA ARG A 124 -14.09 19.32 6.67
C ARG A 124 -15.10 20.33 6.10
N THR A 125 -15.94 19.90 5.15
CA THR A 125 -16.82 20.79 4.37
C THR A 125 -18.29 20.74 4.78
N GLY A 126 -18.73 19.60 5.31
CA GLY A 126 -20.14 19.29 5.54
C GLY A 126 -20.90 18.85 4.27
N GLU A 127 -20.21 18.78 3.12
CA GLU A 127 -20.84 18.43 1.84
C GLU A 127 -21.20 16.95 1.75
N ARG A 128 -22.48 16.64 1.81
CA ARG A 128 -23.03 15.28 1.94
C ARG A 128 -22.62 14.33 0.81
N HIS A 129 -22.44 14.84 -0.40
CA HIS A 129 -22.09 14.00 -1.54
C HIS A 129 -20.76 13.23 -1.39
N PHE A 130 -19.79 13.79 -0.64
CA PHE A 130 -18.55 13.09 -0.31
C PHE A 130 -18.81 11.88 0.58
N LEU A 131 -19.62 12.05 1.60
CA LEU A 131 -20.00 10.98 2.50
C LEU A 131 -20.75 9.86 1.74
N ASP A 132 -21.78 10.23 0.97
CA ASP A 132 -22.62 9.28 0.24
C ASP A 132 -21.77 8.44 -0.74
N ALA A 133 -20.84 9.08 -1.46
CA ALA A 133 -19.91 8.39 -2.35
C ALA A 133 -18.96 7.43 -1.62
N ALA A 134 -18.46 7.85 -0.45
CA ALA A 134 -17.58 7.01 0.38
C ALA A 134 -18.30 5.77 0.91
N LEU A 135 -19.51 5.96 1.45
CA LEU A 135 -20.32 4.87 2.00
C LEU A 135 -20.69 3.86 0.91
N GLU A 136 -21.14 4.34 -0.25
CA GLU A 136 -21.52 3.49 -1.38
C GLU A 136 -20.37 2.59 -1.83
N ASN A 137 -19.16 3.14 -1.91
CA ASN A 137 -17.97 2.36 -2.27
C ASN A 137 -17.59 1.34 -1.18
N LEU A 138 -17.60 1.75 0.10
CA LEU A 138 -17.27 0.83 1.21
C LEU A 138 -18.30 -0.30 1.33
N ASP A 139 -19.60 0.00 1.18
CA ASP A 139 -20.67 -1.00 1.22
C ASP A 139 -20.49 -2.06 0.13
N ALA A 140 -20.13 -1.63 -1.09
CA ALA A 140 -19.85 -2.54 -2.18
C ALA A 140 -18.65 -3.47 -1.89
N TRP A 141 -17.63 -2.96 -1.23
CA TRP A 141 -16.48 -3.78 -0.82
C TRP A 141 -16.81 -4.70 0.36
N ALA A 142 -17.58 -4.24 1.35
CA ALA A 142 -17.98 -5.06 2.49
C ALA A 142 -18.74 -6.32 2.08
N GLU A 143 -19.54 -6.26 1.03
CA GLU A 143 -20.28 -7.40 0.45
C GLU A 143 -19.34 -8.47 -0.16
N LYS A 144 -18.07 -8.17 -0.41
CA LYS A 144 -17.12 -9.11 -1.04
C LYS A 144 -16.35 -9.95 -0.05
N GLN A 145 -16.47 -9.66 1.26
CA GLN A 145 -15.72 -10.37 2.28
C GLN A 145 -16.35 -11.73 2.59
N ALA A 146 -15.54 -12.78 2.60
CA ALA A 146 -15.93 -14.09 3.06
C ALA A 146 -16.09 -14.14 4.60
N GLU A 147 -16.74 -15.16 5.13
CA GLU A 147 -17.00 -15.32 6.56
C GLU A 147 -15.73 -15.35 7.41
N ASN A 148 -14.66 -15.93 6.87
CA ASN A 148 -13.35 -15.98 7.53
C ASN A 148 -12.51 -14.68 7.38
N GLY A 149 -13.09 -13.62 6.86
CA GLY A 149 -12.41 -12.31 6.76
C GLY A 149 -11.57 -12.11 5.50
N LEU A 150 -11.46 -13.10 4.64
CA LEU A 150 -10.73 -13.00 3.38
C LEU A 150 -11.58 -12.34 2.28
N PHE A 151 -10.93 -11.64 1.37
CA PHE A 151 -11.54 -11.05 0.18
C PHE A 151 -10.50 -10.91 -0.95
N LEU A 152 -10.99 -10.78 -2.17
CA LEU A 152 -10.12 -10.51 -3.32
C LEU A 152 -9.81 -9.01 -3.44
N ALA A 153 -8.60 -8.74 -3.90
CA ALA A 153 -8.09 -7.38 -4.07
C ALA A 153 -8.81 -6.59 -5.15
N HIS A 154 -9.20 -7.26 -6.23
CA HIS A 154 -9.51 -6.64 -7.50
C HIS A 154 -10.73 -7.27 -8.17
N TYR A 155 -11.63 -6.42 -8.66
CA TYR A 155 -12.82 -6.80 -9.42
C TYR A 155 -12.92 -5.97 -10.69
N GLU A 156 -13.43 -6.61 -11.75
CA GLU A 156 -13.84 -5.93 -12.98
C GLU A 156 -15.37 -5.95 -13.11
N TRP A 157 -15.88 -4.89 -13.69
CA TRP A 157 -17.29 -4.77 -13.97
C TRP A 157 -17.58 -5.15 -15.42
N TYR A 158 -18.46 -6.10 -15.61
CA TYR A 158 -18.91 -6.54 -16.92
C TYR A 158 -20.42 -6.35 -17.05
N PRO A 159 -20.86 -5.32 -17.77
CA PRO A 159 -22.29 -5.01 -17.91
C PRO A 159 -23.00 -5.88 -18.95
N ALA A 160 -22.39 -6.97 -19.46
CA ALA A 160 -22.98 -7.82 -20.48
C ALA A 160 -24.28 -8.48 -19.98
N PRO A 161 -25.33 -8.59 -20.80
CA PRO A 161 -26.58 -9.25 -20.44
C PRO A 161 -26.32 -10.70 -20.00
N GLY A 162 -26.88 -11.10 -18.84
CA GLY A 162 -26.73 -12.45 -18.31
C GLY A 162 -25.43 -12.77 -17.58
N GLU A 163 -24.44 -11.88 -17.59
CA GLU A 163 -23.21 -12.03 -16.83
C GLU A 163 -23.37 -11.51 -15.40
N PRO A 164 -22.66 -12.09 -14.42
CA PRO A 164 -22.59 -11.51 -13.09
C PRO A 164 -22.11 -10.06 -13.17
N ALA A 165 -22.77 -9.17 -12.44
CA ALA A 165 -22.41 -7.76 -12.44
C ALA A 165 -20.98 -7.51 -11.95
N TRP A 166 -20.51 -8.39 -11.08
CA TRP A 166 -19.18 -8.37 -10.52
C TRP A 166 -18.49 -9.72 -10.68
N ARG A 167 -17.29 -9.73 -11.14
CA ARG A 167 -16.42 -10.90 -11.14
C ARG A 167 -15.00 -10.48 -10.81
N PRO A 168 -14.18 -11.42 -10.32
CA PRO A 168 -12.74 -11.19 -10.22
C PRO A 168 -12.17 -10.76 -11.56
N ALA A 169 -11.24 -9.82 -11.57
CA ALA A 169 -10.65 -9.30 -12.80
C ALA A 169 -9.91 -10.39 -13.57
N VAL A 170 -10.41 -10.72 -14.75
CA VAL A 170 -9.81 -11.76 -15.60
C VAL A 170 -8.47 -11.32 -16.18
N SER A 171 -8.30 -10.00 -16.38
CA SER A 171 -7.06 -9.40 -16.84
C SER A 171 -5.91 -9.66 -15.88
N ASP A 172 -6.16 -9.72 -14.59
CA ASP A 172 -5.13 -9.99 -13.58
C ASP A 172 -4.56 -11.40 -13.71
N THR A 173 -5.31 -12.37 -14.28
CA THR A 173 -4.72 -13.65 -14.64
C THR A 173 -3.58 -13.48 -15.64
N LYS A 174 -3.64 -12.51 -16.53
CA LYS A 174 -2.53 -12.20 -17.45
C LYS A 174 -1.46 -11.38 -16.75
N ILE A 175 -1.85 -10.47 -15.88
CA ILE A 175 -0.93 -9.68 -15.06
C ILE A 175 -0.20 -10.63 -14.10
N LEU A 176 -0.92 -11.44 -13.34
CA LEU A 176 -0.34 -12.47 -12.48
C LEU A 176 0.45 -13.53 -13.24
N ALA A 177 0.12 -13.78 -14.54
CA ALA A 177 0.90 -14.64 -15.42
C ALA A 177 2.23 -14.01 -15.83
N ASN A 178 2.31 -12.71 -15.91
CA ASN A 178 3.53 -11.98 -16.22
C ASN A 178 4.34 -11.65 -14.95
N PHE A 179 3.70 -11.61 -13.80
CA PHE A 179 4.35 -11.44 -12.53
C PHE A 179 4.82 -12.82 -12.03
N HIS A 180 6.11 -13.00 -11.93
CA HIS A 180 6.74 -14.22 -11.45
C HIS A 180 6.47 -14.40 -9.95
N ILE A 181 5.28 -14.86 -9.60
CA ILE A 181 5.04 -15.35 -8.26
C ILE A 181 5.79 -16.69 -8.15
N PRO A 182 6.81 -16.81 -7.31
CA PRO A 182 7.47 -18.09 -7.07
C PRO A 182 6.44 -19.11 -6.60
N GLY A 183 6.32 -20.22 -7.31
CA GLY A 183 5.28 -21.21 -7.06
C GLY A 183 4.15 -21.23 -8.09
N GLY A 184 4.09 -20.20 -8.95
CA GLY A 184 3.27 -20.20 -10.16
C GLY A 184 1.78 -20.36 -9.91
N THR A 185 1.14 -19.28 -9.50
CA THR A 185 -0.34 -19.12 -9.61
C THR A 185 -0.87 -19.46 -10.97
N ASN A 186 -0.01 -19.47 -11.97
CA ASN A 186 -0.28 -19.80 -13.36
C ASN A 186 -0.37 -21.31 -13.64
N LYS A 187 0.04 -22.17 -12.71
CA LYS A 187 -0.16 -23.61 -12.85
C LYS A 187 -1.62 -23.97 -12.57
N GLY A 188 -2.49 -23.59 -13.48
CA GLY A 188 -3.90 -23.91 -13.39
C GLY A 188 -4.86 -22.77 -13.70
N GLY A 189 -4.35 -21.57 -13.89
CA GLY A 189 -5.02 -20.46 -14.60
C GLY A 189 -6.34 -19.93 -14.04
N LYS A 190 -6.77 -20.28 -12.81
CA LYS A 190 -8.13 -19.94 -12.36
C LYS A 190 -8.21 -19.52 -10.88
N GLY A 191 -7.10 -19.36 -10.19
CA GLY A 191 -7.14 -19.05 -8.78
C GLY A 191 -6.79 -17.60 -8.50
N TRP A 192 -7.75 -16.83 -8.10
CA TRP A 192 -7.55 -15.56 -7.42
C TRP A 192 -7.31 -15.86 -5.95
N TYR A 193 -6.26 -15.24 -5.41
CA TYR A 193 -5.90 -15.48 -4.03
C TYR A 193 -6.03 -14.18 -3.23
N PRO A 194 -6.69 -14.20 -2.07
CA PRO A 194 -6.59 -13.13 -1.11
C PRO A 194 -5.13 -12.80 -0.80
N GLU A 195 -4.73 -11.58 -1.10
CA GLU A 195 -3.36 -11.12 -0.96
C GLU A 195 -3.22 -10.18 0.23
N LEU A 196 -2.20 -10.36 1.04
CA LEU A 196 -2.10 -9.71 2.34
C LEU A 196 -1.84 -8.21 2.24
N CYS A 197 -1.18 -7.74 1.20
CA CYS A 197 -1.04 -6.32 0.93
C CYS A 197 -2.43 -5.63 0.86
N ASN A 198 -3.33 -6.19 0.07
CA ASN A 198 -4.67 -5.66 -0.12
C ASN A 198 -5.61 -5.93 1.07
N LEU A 199 -5.48 -7.10 1.71
CA LEU A 199 -6.21 -7.43 2.94
C LEU A 199 -5.88 -6.44 4.06
N GLY A 200 -4.58 -6.21 4.30
CA GLY A 200 -4.12 -5.30 5.35
C GLY A 200 -4.52 -3.86 5.07
N TRP A 201 -4.32 -3.39 3.84
CA TRP A 201 -4.68 -2.02 3.47
C TRP A 201 -6.19 -1.77 3.54
N GLY A 202 -6.98 -2.72 3.02
CA GLY A 202 -8.44 -2.65 3.09
C GLY A 202 -8.93 -2.62 4.54
N ALA A 203 -8.50 -3.56 5.38
CA ALA A 203 -8.91 -3.65 6.78
C ALA A 203 -8.51 -2.39 7.59
N ALA A 204 -7.29 -1.87 7.38
CA ALA A 204 -6.85 -0.63 8.02
C ALA A 204 -7.74 0.56 7.63
N SER A 205 -8.07 0.69 6.34
CA SER A 205 -8.93 1.77 5.86
C SER A 205 -10.35 1.65 6.39
N PHE A 206 -10.91 0.45 6.46
CA PHE A 206 -12.25 0.22 7.05
C PHE A 206 -12.29 0.59 8.53
N ALA A 207 -11.28 0.20 9.32
CA ALA A 207 -11.19 0.56 10.74
C ALA A 207 -11.11 2.09 10.93
N ARG A 208 -10.30 2.77 10.12
CA ARG A 208 -10.19 4.24 10.14
C ARG A 208 -11.49 4.91 9.74
N CYS A 209 -12.16 4.44 8.68
CA CYS A 209 -13.46 4.95 8.27
C CYS A 209 -14.50 4.82 9.38
N TYR A 210 -14.53 3.66 10.06
CA TYR A 210 -15.40 3.46 11.23
C TYR A 210 -15.13 4.50 12.32
N MET A 211 -13.87 4.70 12.70
CA MET A 211 -13.53 5.65 13.77
C MET A 211 -13.88 7.10 13.40
N LEU A 212 -13.60 7.51 12.17
CA LEU A 212 -13.96 8.84 11.66
C LEU A 212 -15.48 9.08 11.69
N LEU A 213 -16.24 8.12 11.18
CA LEU A 213 -17.70 8.18 11.12
C LEU A 213 -18.31 8.19 12.53
N ARG A 214 -17.84 7.31 13.43
CA ARG A 214 -18.27 7.28 14.82
C ARG A 214 -17.99 8.61 15.52
N GLY A 215 -16.82 9.21 15.29
CA GLY A 215 -16.49 10.55 15.82
C GLY A 215 -17.44 11.66 15.33
N ALA A 216 -18.05 11.46 14.17
CA ALA A 216 -19.07 12.34 13.59
C ALA A 216 -20.52 11.97 13.98
N GLY A 217 -20.71 10.99 14.85
CA GLY A 217 -22.05 10.51 15.25
C GLY A 217 -22.74 9.62 14.23
N ILE A 218 -21.99 9.08 13.25
CA ILE A 218 -22.50 8.17 12.22
C ILE A 218 -22.06 6.75 12.59
N ASP A 219 -23.00 5.90 12.95
CA ASP A 219 -22.69 4.54 13.40
C ASP A 219 -22.66 3.55 12.23
N ARG A 220 -21.50 2.92 12.02
CA ARG A 220 -21.27 1.89 10.99
C ARG A 220 -20.47 0.71 11.58
N PRO A 221 -21.08 -0.03 12.52
CA PRO A 221 -20.41 -1.15 13.18
C PRO A 221 -20.01 -2.28 12.21
N ASP A 222 -20.69 -2.35 11.08
CA ASP A 222 -20.38 -3.26 9.97
C ASP A 222 -18.98 -3.04 9.39
N TYR A 223 -18.51 -1.80 9.33
CA TYR A 223 -17.13 -1.50 8.89
C TYR A 223 -16.08 -1.97 9.89
N LEU A 224 -16.34 -1.79 11.18
CA LEU A 224 -15.47 -2.36 12.20
C LEU A 224 -15.49 -3.89 12.14
N ALA A 225 -16.67 -4.49 11.96
CA ALA A 225 -16.81 -5.94 11.84
C ALA A 225 -16.03 -6.49 10.62
N PHE A 226 -16.03 -5.78 9.50
CA PHE A 226 -15.19 -6.11 8.32
C PHE A 226 -13.71 -6.15 8.71
N ALA A 227 -13.19 -5.07 9.30
CA ALA A 227 -11.79 -4.97 9.68
C ALA A 227 -11.40 -6.03 10.73
N ARG A 228 -12.26 -6.27 11.71
CA ARG A 228 -12.04 -7.28 12.76
C ARG A 228 -11.90 -8.68 12.20
N ARG A 229 -12.81 -9.12 11.32
CA ARG A 229 -12.74 -10.48 10.73
C ARG A 229 -11.40 -10.71 10.02
N THR A 230 -10.92 -9.71 9.26
CA THR A 230 -9.61 -9.80 8.60
C THR A 230 -8.46 -9.82 9.61
N CYS A 231 -8.51 -9.00 10.66
CA CYS A 231 -7.47 -8.98 11.68
C CYS A 231 -7.51 -10.23 12.59
N ASP A 232 -8.67 -10.81 12.85
CA ASP A 232 -8.80 -12.10 13.53
C ASP A 232 -8.12 -13.18 12.70
N PHE A 233 -8.37 -13.23 11.39
CA PHE A 233 -7.65 -14.12 10.49
C PHE A 233 -6.12 -13.94 10.58
N PHE A 234 -5.61 -12.71 10.61
CA PHE A 234 -4.17 -12.47 10.77
C PHE A 234 -3.64 -13.02 12.08
N CYS A 235 -4.33 -12.76 13.21
CA CYS A 235 -3.91 -13.27 14.51
C CYS A 235 -3.87 -14.81 14.57
N GLU A 236 -4.81 -15.47 13.91
CA GLU A 236 -4.95 -16.93 13.89
C GLU A 236 -3.94 -17.61 12.97
N HIS A 237 -3.49 -16.92 11.91
CA HIS A 237 -2.65 -17.49 10.86
C HIS A 237 -1.21 -16.96 10.85
N PHE A 238 -0.78 -16.31 11.92
CA PHE A 238 0.63 -15.95 12.07
C PHE A 238 1.49 -17.18 12.27
N ASP A 239 2.51 -17.32 11.46
CA ASP A 239 3.48 -18.42 11.51
C ASP A 239 4.84 -17.92 11.99
N GLU A 240 5.50 -18.67 12.91
CA GLU A 240 6.78 -18.26 13.50
C GLU A 240 7.95 -18.28 12.52
N GLU A 241 7.84 -19.02 11.42
CA GLU A 241 8.89 -19.10 10.37
C GLU A 241 8.65 -18.12 9.23
N ASN A 242 7.37 -17.84 8.92
CA ASN A 242 6.97 -17.13 7.70
C ASN A 242 6.23 -15.80 7.97
N GLY A 243 5.89 -15.51 9.23
CA GLY A 243 5.09 -14.33 9.59
C GLY A 243 3.63 -14.47 9.15
N PHE A 244 3.04 -13.39 8.66
CA PHE A 244 1.66 -13.39 8.15
C PHE A 244 1.51 -13.96 6.74
N GLY A 245 2.61 -14.33 6.10
CA GLY A 245 2.59 -14.83 4.72
C GLY A 245 2.35 -13.72 3.67
N LYS A 246 2.06 -14.15 2.44
CA LYS A 246 1.86 -13.26 1.29
C LYS A 246 0.46 -13.38 0.72
N ALA A 247 -0.02 -14.60 0.50
CA ALA A 247 -1.31 -14.90 -0.10
C ALA A 247 -1.92 -16.18 0.47
N TYR A 248 -3.25 -16.23 0.47
CA TYR A 248 -4.03 -17.33 1.05
C TYR A 248 -5.05 -17.87 0.05
N ARG A 249 -5.49 -19.11 0.25
CA ARG A 249 -6.72 -19.63 -0.36
C ARG A 249 -7.91 -19.24 0.50
N PHE A 250 -9.10 -19.27 -0.07
CA PHE A 250 -10.33 -18.95 0.68
C PHE A 250 -10.66 -19.93 1.82
N ASP A 251 -10.07 -21.10 1.81
CA ASP A 251 -10.14 -22.04 2.95
C ASP A 251 -9.21 -21.67 4.12
N GLY A 252 -8.45 -20.59 4.01
CA GLY A 252 -7.49 -20.11 4.99
C GLY A 252 -6.10 -20.72 4.88
N SER A 253 -5.90 -21.69 4.00
CA SER A 253 -4.57 -22.28 3.82
C SER A 253 -3.62 -21.31 3.13
N SER A 254 -2.35 -21.29 3.57
CA SER A 254 -1.32 -20.46 2.93
C SER A 254 -1.10 -20.92 1.49
N PHE A 255 -1.05 -19.95 0.59
CA PHE A 255 -0.71 -20.17 -0.81
C PHE A 255 0.75 -19.80 -1.09
N ASP A 256 1.17 -18.65 -0.61
CA ASP A 256 2.54 -18.14 -0.69
C ASP A 256 2.87 -17.43 0.63
N ALA A 257 3.96 -17.81 1.25
CA ALA A 257 4.41 -17.24 2.52
C ALA A 257 5.71 -16.44 2.40
N THR A 258 6.19 -16.21 1.18
CA THR A 258 7.48 -15.57 0.93
C THR A 258 7.46 -14.05 1.10
N GLY A 259 8.62 -13.48 1.40
CA GLY A 259 8.84 -12.04 1.41
C GLY A 259 8.28 -11.30 2.62
N THR A 260 8.31 -9.96 2.54
CA THR A 260 7.94 -9.04 3.62
C THR A 260 6.49 -8.53 3.50
N ILE A 261 5.74 -8.98 2.49
CA ILE A 261 4.38 -8.48 2.20
C ILE A 261 3.44 -8.60 3.39
N GLY A 262 3.64 -9.63 4.23
CA GLY A 262 2.90 -9.80 5.47
C GLY A 262 2.94 -8.59 6.43
N ALA A 263 3.92 -7.71 6.30
CA ALA A 263 3.98 -6.48 7.08
C ALA A 263 2.77 -5.56 6.88
N PHE A 264 2.04 -5.68 5.77
CA PHE A 264 0.79 -4.92 5.56
C PHE A 264 -0.33 -5.28 6.55
N ALA A 265 -0.25 -6.41 7.26
CA ALA A 265 -1.17 -6.70 8.36
C ALA A 265 -1.01 -5.75 9.56
N LEU A 266 0.20 -5.22 9.77
CA LEU A 266 0.54 -4.45 10.97
C LEU A 266 -0.30 -3.19 11.15
N PRO A 267 -0.44 -2.27 10.15
CA PRO A 267 -1.31 -1.12 10.29
C PRO A 267 -2.77 -1.49 10.54
N ALA A 268 -3.27 -2.58 9.95
CA ALA A 268 -4.64 -3.02 10.17
C ALA A 268 -4.86 -3.47 11.62
N LEU A 269 -3.95 -4.27 12.17
CA LEU A 269 -4.01 -4.74 13.54
C LEU A 269 -3.99 -3.55 14.53
N ILE A 270 -3.13 -2.56 14.31
CA ILE A 270 -3.04 -1.38 15.17
C ILE A 270 -4.33 -0.55 15.10
N GLU A 271 -4.88 -0.32 13.91
CA GLU A 271 -6.13 0.45 13.76
C GLU A 271 -7.33 -0.28 14.38
N VAL A 272 -7.40 -1.61 14.28
CA VAL A 272 -8.45 -2.38 14.96
C VAL A 272 -8.25 -2.37 16.48
N TYR A 273 -7.01 -2.41 16.96
CA TYR A 273 -6.71 -2.21 18.38
C TYR A 273 -7.23 -0.84 18.87
N ARG A 274 -6.93 0.24 18.15
CA ARG A 274 -7.39 1.59 18.47
C ARG A 274 -8.92 1.71 18.51
N ALA A 275 -9.59 1.00 17.61
CA ALA A 275 -11.05 1.00 17.53
C ALA A 275 -11.73 0.19 18.64
N THR A 276 -11.07 -0.89 19.15
CA THR A 276 -11.68 -1.87 20.05
C THR A 276 -11.11 -1.89 21.45
N GLY A 277 -9.83 -1.53 21.63
CA GLY A 277 -9.06 -1.74 22.85
C GLY A 277 -8.67 -3.20 23.10
N GLU A 278 -8.93 -4.12 22.18
CA GLU A 278 -8.64 -5.55 22.33
C GLU A 278 -7.14 -5.82 22.14
N LYS A 279 -6.47 -6.14 23.25
CA LYS A 279 -5.01 -6.28 23.30
C LYS A 279 -4.43 -7.32 22.33
N LYS A 280 -5.20 -8.34 21.94
CA LYS A 280 -4.76 -9.37 21.00
C LYS A 280 -4.25 -8.79 19.66
N TYR A 281 -4.85 -7.68 19.21
CA TYR A 281 -4.44 -7.02 17.96
C TYR A 281 -3.13 -6.26 18.12
N LEU A 282 -2.94 -5.57 19.24
CA LEU A 282 -1.66 -4.93 19.55
C LEU A 282 -0.54 -5.97 19.69
N ASP A 283 -0.80 -7.05 20.44
CA ASP A 283 0.16 -8.14 20.62
C ASP A 283 0.52 -8.80 19.26
N GLY A 284 -0.48 -8.98 18.40
CA GLY A 284 -0.27 -9.46 17.03
C GLY A 284 0.59 -8.51 16.18
N ALA A 285 0.35 -7.21 16.29
CA ALA A 285 1.14 -6.19 15.60
C ALA A 285 2.59 -6.16 16.09
N VAL A 286 2.81 -6.19 17.40
CA VAL A 286 4.15 -6.25 18.02
C VAL A 286 4.90 -7.49 17.54
N ARG A 287 4.28 -8.68 17.65
CA ARG A 287 4.90 -9.94 17.22
C ARG A 287 5.27 -9.92 15.73
N GLY A 288 4.38 -9.47 14.89
CA GLY A 288 4.62 -9.37 13.45
C GLY A 288 5.67 -8.33 13.09
N PHE A 289 5.65 -7.16 13.75
CA PHE A 289 6.66 -6.14 13.56
C PHE A 289 8.06 -6.67 13.93
N ASP A 290 8.21 -7.27 15.10
CA ASP A 290 9.47 -7.82 15.56
C ASP A 290 10.00 -8.91 14.62
N PHE A 291 9.10 -9.71 14.07
CA PHE A 291 9.45 -10.72 13.09
C PHE A 291 10.06 -10.11 11.82
N TYR A 292 9.36 -9.18 11.16
CA TYR A 292 9.83 -8.59 9.91
C TYR A 292 11.01 -7.63 10.12
N ALA A 293 11.08 -6.95 11.26
CA ALA A 293 12.20 -6.09 11.58
C ALA A 293 13.50 -6.90 11.72
N ARG A 294 13.47 -8.02 12.46
CA ARG A 294 14.66 -8.86 12.66
C ARG A 294 15.06 -9.62 11.39
N ARG A 295 14.08 -10.18 10.66
CA ARG A 295 14.36 -11.00 9.49
C ARG A 295 14.79 -10.16 8.28
N ASP A 296 14.08 -9.07 8.01
CA ASP A 296 14.18 -8.36 6.74
C ASP A 296 14.77 -6.96 6.87
N LEU A 297 14.28 -6.12 7.81
CA LEU A 297 14.78 -4.75 7.95
C LEU A 297 16.24 -4.72 8.40
N ASP A 298 16.61 -5.49 9.43
CA ASP A 298 18.00 -5.56 9.93
C ASP A 298 18.96 -6.14 8.89
N ALA A 299 18.46 -6.97 7.98
CA ALA A 299 19.21 -7.54 6.88
C ALA A 299 19.30 -6.61 5.65
N PHE A 300 18.58 -5.50 5.63
CA PHE A 300 18.40 -4.64 4.46
C PHE A 300 17.87 -5.44 3.25
N SER A 301 16.83 -6.25 3.46
CA SER A 301 16.30 -7.20 2.48
C SER A 301 14.76 -7.21 2.39
N LEU A 302 14.14 -6.06 2.65
CA LEU A 302 12.70 -5.89 2.45
C LEU A 302 12.35 -6.17 0.98
N THR A 303 11.18 -6.76 0.75
CA THR A 303 10.76 -7.15 -0.60
C THR A 303 9.70 -6.23 -1.16
N ALA A 304 9.39 -6.40 -2.44
CA ALA A 304 8.28 -5.72 -3.09
C ALA A 304 6.96 -5.94 -2.32
N GLY A 305 6.10 -4.93 -2.32
CA GLY A 305 4.79 -4.94 -1.69
C GLY A 305 3.72 -5.59 -2.54
N ALA A 306 3.89 -5.58 -3.85
CA ALA A 306 2.99 -6.23 -4.79
C ALA A 306 3.37 -7.70 -5.02
N ILE A 307 2.41 -8.47 -5.52
CA ILE A 307 2.63 -9.89 -5.83
C ILE A 307 3.54 -10.13 -7.03
N ASP A 308 3.85 -9.11 -7.77
CA ASP A 308 4.52 -9.17 -9.06
C ASP A 308 6.02 -9.41 -8.98
N CYS A 309 6.62 -9.21 -7.82
CA CYS A 309 8.06 -9.26 -7.70
C CYS A 309 8.50 -9.88 -6.36
N ALA A 310 9.55 -10.67 -6.41
CA ALA A 310 10.22 -11.23 -5.22
C ALA A 310 11.57 -10.53 -4.95
N SER A 311 11.84 -9.41 -5.60
CA SER A 311 13.09 -8.67 -5.44
C SER A 311 13.14 -7.92 -4.12
N VAL A 312 14.34 -7.58 -3.69
CA VAL A 312 14.55 -6.58 -2.66
C VAL A 312 14.02 -5.24 -3.19
N ASP A 313 13.14 -4.61 -2.42
CA ASP A 313 12.45 -3.40 -2.83
C ASP A 313 12.05 -2.56 -1.60
N LYS A 314 11.77 -1.28 -1.84
CA LYS A 314 11.34 -0.33 -0.79
C LYS A 314 9.85 -0.43 -0.43
N GLU A 315 9.03 -1.11 -1.22
CA GLU A 315 7.56 -1.01 -1.09
C GLU A 315 7.04 -1.51 0.26
N THR A 316 7.61 -2.58 0.81
CA THR A 316 7.19 -3.09 2.13
C THR A 316 7.77 -2.30 3.30
N VAL A 317 8.64 -1.34 3.03
CA VAL A 317 9.11 -0.40 4.05
C VAL A 317 7.98 0.48 4.57
N TRP A 318 7.02 0.84 3.71
CA TRP A 318 5.92 1.72 4.10
C TRP A 318 5.09 1.16 5.28
N PRO A 319 4.56 -0.09 5.23
CA PRO A 319 3.80 -0.63 6.36
C PRO A 319 4.65 -0.80 7.63
N LEU A 320 5.94 -1.14 7.49
CA LEU A 320 6.84 -1.21 8.63
C LEU A 320 7.11 0.18 9.24
N PHE A 321 7.39 1.18 8.43
CA PHE A 321 7.59 2.55 8.89
C PHE A 321 6.37 3.07 9.65
N ARG A 322 5.18 2.90 9.04
CA ARG A 322 3.93 3.31 9.68
C ARG A 322 3.69 2.55 10.99
N ALA A 323 3.86 1.23 10.99
CA ALA A 323 3.69 0.42 12.18
C ALA A 323 4.70 0.78 13.29
N ALA A 324 5.96 1.10 12.94
CA ALA A 324 6.95 1.53 13.91
C ALA A 324 6.55 2.83 14.61
N LEU A 325 6.05 3.83 13.87
CA LEU A 325 5.55 5.08 14.45
C LEU A 325 4.33 4.82 15.35
N ASP A 326 3.36 4.05 14.84
CA ASP A 326 2.14 3.75 15.57
C ASP A 326 2.44 2.92 16.85
N LEU A 327 3.35 1.95 16.81
CA LEU A 327 3.76 1.17 17.97
C LEU A 327 4.54 2.01 18.99
N PHE A 328 5.34 2.97 18.53
CA PHE A 328 5.96 3.95 19.43
C PHE A 328 4.91 4.78 20.17
N ASP A 329 3.89 5.25 19.46
CA ASP A 329 2.81 6.03 20.05
C ASP A 329 1.99 5.21 21.07
N GLU A 330 1.74 3.91 20.79
CA GLU A 330 0.93 3.03 21.66
C GLU A 330 1.70 2.50 22.87
N THR A 331 3.02 2.30 22.74
CA THR A 331 3.83 1.62 23.77
C THR A 331 4.80 2.53 24.51
N GLY A 332 5.22 3.64 23.90
CA GLY A 332 6.30 4.50 24.38
C GLY A 332 7.70 3.92 24.24
N ASP A 333 7.85 2.73 23.63
CA ASP A 333 9.15 2.07 23.50
C ASP A 333 10.01 2.74 22.40
N ALA A 334 11.12 3.35 22.82
CA ALA A 334 12.03 4.04 21.92
C ALA A 334 12.68 3.15 20.85
N ALA A 335 12.66 1.83 21.02
CA ALA A 335 13.14 0.90 20.01
C ALA A 335 12.36 1.04 18.69
N TYR A 336 11.04 1.26 18.75
CA TYR A 336 10.21 1.47 17.56
C TYR A 336 10.56 2.78 16.85
N ARG A 337 10.88 3.84 17.58
CA ARG A 337 11.37 5.10 16.98
C ARG A 337 12.66 4.88 16.19
N THR A 338 13.62 4.13 16.75
CA THR A 338 14.85 3.77 16.04
C THR A 338 14.55 2.95 14.77
N ARG A 339 13.60 2.01 14.84
CA ARG A 339 13.17 1.22 13.68
C ARG A 339 12.48 2.07 12.61
N ALA A 340 11.69 3.07 13.02
CA ALA A 340 11.11 4.03 12.09
C ALA A 340 12.21 4.84 11.37
N GLU A 341 13.23 5.27 12.08
CA GLU A 341 14.38 5.96 11.48
C GLU A 341 15.09 5.06 10.47
N MET A 342 15.35 3.78 10.80
CA MET A 342 15.91 2.81 9.85
C MET A 342 15.04 2.67 8.59
N CYS A 343 13.72 2.57 8.74
CA CYS A 343 12.80 2.53 7.61
C CYS A 343 12.90 3.78 6.74
N ALA A 344 13.01 4.98 7.34
CA ALA A 344 13.16 6.23 6.59
C ALA A 344 14.43 6.25 5.71
N TYR A 345 15.51 5.66 6.17
CA TYR A 345 16.74 5.52 5.35
C TYR A 345 16.67 4.40 4.30
N TYR A 346 15.67 3.55 4.38
CA TYR A 346 15.46 2.51 3.38
C TYR A 346 14.74 3.04 2.13
N PHE A 347 13.92 4.10 2.27
CA PHE A 347 13.28 4.78 1.16
C PHE A 347 14.28 5.46 0.22
#